data_aa7f15ece7dbd73377db5208efc0eb3b
#
_entry.id   aa7f15ece7dbd73377db5208efc0eb3b
#
_cell.length_a   1.000
_cell.length_b   1.000
_cell.length_c   1.000
_cell.angle_alpha   90.00
_cell.angle_beta   90.00
_cell.angle_gamma   90.00
#
_symmetry.space_group_name_H-M   'P 1'
#
loop_
_entity.id
_entity.type
_entity.pdbx_description
1 polymer ?
#
loop_
_entity_poly.entity_id
_entity_poly.type
_entity_poly.pdbx_seq_one_letter_code
_entity_poly.pdbx_strand_id
1 'polypeptide(L)'
;IIGLAFGFTTLLLLDPILYFFGASEATIGYARDYMSIILMGNVITHMYLGLNSVLRASGHPRKSMYATIYTVVINAALDPLFIYGFGWGIRGAAIATVLAQIIALIWQFHILSDKSELLHFRRGIYRLRRKIVRDILAIGMSPFLMNLAACFIVILINKGLKQYGGDLMIGAYGIVNRLAFFFVMIVMGINQGMQPI
;
A
#
# COMPACT_ATOMS: atom_id res chain seq x y z
N ILE A 1 -10.87 -0.02 -11.88
CA ILE A 1 -11.84 -1.13 -11.91
C ILE A 1 -11.33 -2.31 -11.07
N ILE A 2 -10.12 -2.86 -11.36
CA ILE A 2 -9.56 -4.02 -10.62
C ILE A 2 -9.42 -3.71 -9.12
N GLY A 3 -8.87 -2.56 -8.75
CA GLY A 3 -8.73 -2.14 -7.35
C GLY A 3 -10.06 -1.98 -6.62
N LEU A 4 -11.10 -1.49 -7.31
CA LEU A 4 -12.46 -1.40 -6.75
C LEU A 4 -13.07 -2.79 -6.52
N ALA A 5 -12.99 -3.67 -7.53
CA ALA A 5 -13.53 -5.02 -7.42
C ALA A 5 -12.83 -5.81 -6.30
N PHE A 6 -11.49 -5.73 -6.25
CA PHE A 6 -10.71 -6.37 -5.21
C PHE A 6 -11.01 -5.79 -3.82
N GLY A 7 -11.04 -4.46 -3.68
CA GLY A 7 -11.37 -3.81 -2.41
C GLY A 7 -12.75 -4.19 -1.90
N PHE A 8 -13.76 -4.19 -2.77
CA PHE A 8 -15.13 -4.58 -2.42
C PHE A 8 -15.23 -6.06 -2.02
N THR A 9 -14.61 -6.96 -2.79
CA THR A 9 -14.60 -8.40 -2.47
C THR A 9 -13.88 -8.67 -1.15
N THR A 10 -12.74 -8.01 -0.92
CA THR A 10 -11.99 -8.15 0.33
C THR A 10 -12.79 -7.59 1.52
N LEU A 11 -13.55 -6.52 1.33
CA LEU A 11 -14.38 -5.92 2.38
C LEU A 11 -15.54 -6.84 2.78
N LEU A 12 -16.15 -7.54 1.81
CA LEU A 12 -17.18 -8.54 2.08
C LEU A 12 -16.65 -9.78 2.82
N LEU A 13 -15.41 -10.16 2.55
CA LEU A 13 -14.75 -11.33 3.14
C LEU A 13 -13.72 -10.96 4.22
N LEU A 14 -13.86 -9.76 4.83
CA LEU A 14 -12.83 -9.20 5.71
C LEU A 14 -12.54 -10.11 6.91
N ASP A 15 -13.58 -10.56 7.62
CA ASP A 15 -13.42 -11.39 8.82
C ASP A 15 -12.78 -12.75 8.52
N PRO A 16 -13.28 -13.55 7.55
CA PRO A 16 -12.60 -14.78 7.16
C PRO A 16 -11.14 -14.59 6.75
N ILE A 17 -10.85 -13.51 6.05
CA ILE A 17 -9.49 -13.18 5.61
C ILE A 17 -8.61 -12.87 6.83
N LEU A 18 -9.08 -12.03 7.76
CA LEU A 18 -8.31 -11.68 8.96
C LEU A 18 -8.02 -12.92 9.82
N TYR A 19 -9.00 -13.79 10.02
CA TYR A 19 -8.77 -15.05 10.74
C TYR A 19 -7.80 -15.98 10.01
N PHE A 20 -7.87 -16.03 8.68
CA PHE A 20 -6.95 -16.82 7.86
C PHE A 20 -5.50 -16.34 7.99
N PHE A 21 -5.30 -15.02 8.13
CA PHE A 21 -3.98 -14.42 8.37
C PHE A 21 -3.50 -14.50 9.83
N GLY A 22 -4.31 -15.03 10.74
CA GLY A 22 -3.92 -15.33 12.12
C GLY A 22 -4.46 -14.36 13.17
N ALA A 23 -5.45 -13.53 12.84
CA ALA A 23 -6.11 -12.70 13.85
C ALA A 23 -6.74 -13.58 14.94
N SER A 24 -6.66 -13.10 16.19
CA SER A 24 -7.32 -13.72 17.36
C SER A 24 -8.60 -12.96 17.73
N GLU A 25 -9.45 -13.57 18.56
CA GLU A 25 -10.64 -12.91 19.11
C GLU A 25 -10.30 -11.57 19.79
N ALA A 26 -9.14 -11.46 20.41
CA ALA A 26 -8.68 -10.24 21.06
C ALA A 26 -8.26 -9.13 20.06
N THR A 27 -7.80 -9.50 18.86
CA THR A 27 -7.22 -8.56 17.89
C THR A 27 -8.13 -8.26 16.70
N ILE A 28 -9.15 -9.11 16.46
CA ILE A 28 -10.01 -9.01 15.27
C ILE A 28 -10.75 -7.66 15.19
N GLY A 29 -11.19 -7.11 16.31
CA GLY A 29 -11.89 -5.82 16.38
C GLY A 29 -11.02 -4.68 15.86
N TYR A 30 -9.80 -4.59 16.35
CA TYR A 30 -8.84 -3.56 15.93
C TYR A 30 -8.40 -3.73 14.49
N ALA A 31 -8.18 -4.99 14.05
CA ALA A 31 -7.81 -5.29 12.68
C ALA A 31 -8.92 -4.94 11.71
N ARG A 32 -10.18 -5.22 12.03
CA ARG A 32 -11.37 -4.87 11.24
C ARG A 32 -11.49 -3.35 11.09
N ASP A 33 -11.39 -2.61 12.19
CA ASP A 33 -11.50 -1.16 12.21
C ASP A 33 -10.43 -0.49 11.32
N TYR A 34 -9.21 -0.95 11.39
CA TYR A 34 -8.11 -0.46 10.56
C TYR A 34 -8.30 -0.82 9.08
N MET A 35 -8.48 -2.11 8.81
CA MET A 35 -8.53 -2.63 7.43
C MET A 35 -9.75 -2.14 6.66
N SER A 36 -10.90 -1.94 7.29
CA SER A 36 -12.08 -1.41 6.61
C SER A 36 -11.83 0.00 6.05
N ILE A 37 -11.18 0.88 6.81
CA ILE A 37 -10.83 2.24 6.37
C ILE A 37 -9.80 2.20 5.25
N ILE A 38 -8.75 1.37 5.37
CA ILE A 38 -7.74 1.22 4.33
C ILE A 38 -8.35 0.65 3.04
N LEU A 39 -9.26 -0.32 3.13
CA LEU A 39 -9.94 -0.89 1.97
C LEU A 39 -10.88 0.11 1.28
N MET A 40 -11.55 0.98 2.03
CA MET A 40 -12.31 2.09 1.44
C MET A 40 -11.39 3.08 0.71
N GLY A 41 -10.19 3.33 1.26
CA GLY A 41 -9.14 4.14 0.64
C GLY A 41 -8.33 3.45 -0.45
N ASN A 42 -8.59 2.17 -0.73
CA ASN A 42 -7.76 1.33 -1.60
C ASN A 42 -7.58 1.91 -3.02
N VAL A 43 -8.63 2.50 -3.58
CA VAL A 43 -8.55 3.15 -4.91
C VAL A 43 -7.55 4.31 -4.89
N ILE A 44 -7.58 5.12 -3.83
CA ILE A 44 -6.68 6.26 -3.63
C ILE A 44 -5.23 5.75 -3.54
N THR A 45 -5.01 4.71 -2.73
CA THR A 45 -3.70 4.07 -2.57
C THR A 45 -3.15 3.56 -3.90
N HIS A 46 -3.96 2.85 -4.68
CA HIS A 46 -3.53 2.33 -5.99
C HIS A 46 -3.25 3.44 -7.00
N MET A 47 -4.06 4.50 -7.02
CA MET A 47 -3.81 5.65 -7.88
C MET A 47 -2.52 6.38 -7.47
N TYR A 48 -2.32 6.62 -6.17
CA TYR A 48 -1.12 7.24 -5.64
C TYR A 48 0.15 6.44 -6.02
N LEU A 49 0.17 5.14 -5.77
CA LEU A 49 1.31 4.27 -6.09
C LEU A 49 1.53 4.16 -7.60
N GLY A 50 0.46 4.05 -8.37
CA GLY A 50 0.52 3.99 -9.83
C GLY A 50 1.10 5.27 -10.44
N LEU A 51 0.60 6.44 -10.04
CA LEU A 51 1.12 7.72 -10.52
C LEU A 51 2.56 7.98 -10.04
N ASN A 52 2.90 7.55 -8.82
CA ASN A 52 4.27 7.63 -8.31
C ASN A 52 5.23 6.83 -9.21
N SER A 53 4.84 5.62 -9.60
CA SER A 53 5.62 4.78 -10.52
C SER A 53 5.72 5.38 -11.92
N VAL A 54 4.64 6.00 -12.42
CA VAL A 54 4.64 6.71 -13.70
C VAL A 54 5.60 7.91 -13.66
N LEU A 55 5.57 8.74 -12.61
CA LEU A 55 6.50 9.87 -12.44
C LEU A 55 7.96 9.41 -12.44
N ARG A 56 8.25 8.28 -11.80
CA ARG A 56 9.59 7.69 -11.78
C ARG A 56 10.04 7.22 -13.15
N ALA A 57 9.18 6.46 -13.84
CA ALA A 57 9.45 5.94 -15.18
C ALA A 57 9.54 7.03 -16.26
N SER A 58 8.92 8.20 -16.03
CA SER A 58 8.97 9.35 -16.94
C SER A 58 10.25 10.21 -16.82
N GLY A 59 11.24 9.74 -16.05
CA GLY A 59 12.49 10.49 -15.86
C GLY A 59 12.43 11.55 -14.76
N HIS A 60 11.39 11.53 -13.92
CA HIS A 60 11.23 12.46 -12.79
C HIS A 60 11.32 11.78 -11.41
N PRO A 61 12.42 11.02 -11.12
CA PRO A 61 12.54 10.28 -9.86
C PRO A 61 12.54 11.22 -8.64
N ARG A 62 13.06 12.45 -8.79
CA ARG A 62 13.03 13.46 -7.71
C ARG A 62 11.61 13.87 -7.34
N LYS A 63 10.71 14.07 -8.32
CA LYS A 63 9.31 14.41 -8.06
C LYS A 63 8.58 13.25 -7.39
N SER A 64 8.85 12.01 -7.83
CA SER A 64 8.34 10.79 -7.17
C SER A 64 8.82 10.68 -5.72
N MET A 65 10.10 10.97 -5.45
CA MET A 65 10.68 11.00 -4.12
C MET A 65 9.99 12.03 -3.22
N TYR A 66 9.80 13.28 -3.70
CA TYR A 66 9.11 14.31 -2.94
C TYR A 66 7.66 13.92 -2.62
N ALA A 67 6.93 13.29 -3.55
CA ALA A 67 5.59 12.77 -3.27
C ALA A 67 5.59 11.80 -2.09
N THR A 68 6.57 10.90 -2.06
CA THR A 68 6.72 9.92 -0.97
C THR A 68 7.08 10.61 0.35
N ILE A 69 8.04 11.55 0.34
CA ILE A 69 8.45 12.31 1.53
C ILE A 69 7.26 13.09 2.10
N TYR A 70 6.52 13.81 1.25
CA TYR A 70 5.33 14.56 1.71
C TYR A 70 4.28 13.63 2.32
N THR A 71 4.03 12.46 1.71
CA THR A 71 3.10 11.48 2.28
C THR A 71 3.54 11.03 3.68
N VAL A 72 4.83 10.72 3.85
CA VAL A 72 5.37 10.26 5.13
C VAL A 72 5.32 11.37 6.18
N VAL A 73 5.74 12.59 5.84
CA VAL A 73 5.76 13.73 6.78
C VAL A 73 4.33 14.10 7.20
N ILE A 74 3.40 14.17 6.25
CA ILE A 74 1.99 14.47 6.53
C ILE A 74 1.38 13.37 7.39
N ASN A 75 1.62 12.10 7.06
CA ASN A 75 1.13 10.97 7.85
C ASN A 75 1.69 11.03 9.29
N ALA A 76 3.02 11.23 9.45
CA ALA A 76 3.65 11.34 10.76
C ALA A 76 3.12 12.52 11.61
N ALA A 77 2.65 13.59 10.98
CA ALA A 77 2.01 14.71 11.67
C ALA A 77 0.54 14.41 12.02
N LEU A 78 -0.20 13.77 11.10
CA LEU A 78 -1.62 13.45 11.29
C LEU A 78 -1.84 12.28 12.25
N ASP A 79 -0.94 11.29 12.29
CA ASP A 79 -1.07 10.13 13.18
C ASP A 79 -1.23 10.53 14.65
N PRO A 80 -0.32 11.31 15.28
CA PRO A 80 -0.49 11.72 16.66
C PRO A 80 -1.76 12.56 16.89
N LEU A 81 -2.10 13.42 15.92
CA LEU A 81 -3.28 14.27 16.00
C LEU A 81 -4.56 13.44 16.04
N PHE A 82 -4.69 12.44 15.18
CA PHE A 82 -5.91 11.62 15.12
C PHE A 82 -5.95 10.53 16.19
N ILE A 83 -4.80 9.95 16.53
CA ILE A 83 -4.73 8.91 17.55
C ILE A 83 -4.96 9.50 18.94
N TYR A 84 -4.24 10.58 19.29
CA TYR A 84 -4.26 11.15 20.65
C TYR A 84 -5.13 12.41 20.74
N GLY A 85 -5.06 13.33 19.76
CA GLY A 85 -5.80 14.58 19.78
C GLY A 85 -7.31 14.37 19.67
N PHE A 86 -7.75 13.55 18.72
CA PHE A 86 -9.17 13.21 18.56
C PHE A 86 -9.57 11.91 19.29
N GLY A 87 -8.63 11.16 19.83
CA GLY A 87 -8.90 9.92 20.55
C GLY A 87 -9.43 8.76 19.68
N TRP A 88 -9.23 8.82 18.36
CA TRP A 88 -9.75 7.81 17.42
C TRP A 88 -8.93 6.51 17.40
N GLY A 89 -7.81 6.47 18.13
CA GLY A 89 -6.97 5.27 18.23
C GLY A 89 -6.54 4.73 16.86
N ILE A 90 -6.73 3.43 16.66
CA ILE A 90 -6.28 2.73 15.43
C ILE A 90 -7.04 3.19 14.17
N ARG A 91 -8.30 3.62 14.30
CA ARG A 91 -9.07 4.21 13.20
C ARG A 91 -8.45 5.54 12.75
N GLY A 92 -7.96 6.33 13.71
CA GLY A 92 -7.26 7.58 13.43
C GLY A 92 -6.02 7.38 12.58
N ALA A 93 -5.20 6.38 12.89
CA ALA A 93 -4.03 6.01 12.09
C ALA A 93 -4.40 5.62 10.64
N ALA A 94 -5.47 4.84 10.46
CA ALA A 94 -5.94 4.46 9.13
C ALA A 94 -6.41 5.68 8.33
N ILE A 95 -7.17 6.59 8.94
CA ILE A 95 -7.66 7.83 8.30
C ILE A 95 -6.49 8.74 7.95
N ALA A 96 -5.51 8.91 8.86
CA ALA A 96 -4.32 9.72 8.61
C ALA A 96 -3.54 9.21 7.39
N THR A 97 -3.39 7.89 7.27
CA THR A 97 -2.72 7.26 6.11
C THR A 97 -3.45 7.57 4.81
N VAL A 98 -4.77 7.40 4.76
CA VAL A 98 -5.56 7.66 3.55
C VAL A 98 -5.54 9.16 3.20
N LEU A 99 -5.66 10.06 4.19
CA LEU A 99 -5.60 11.50 3.97
C LEU A 99 -4.23 11.96 3.45
N ALA A 100 -3.14 11.45 4.01
CA ALA A 100 -1.80 11.75 3.52
C ALA A 100 -1.63 11.34 2.05
N GLN A 101 -2.16 10.17 1.67
CA GLN A 101 -2.15 9.71 0.29
C GLN A 101 -3.03 10.56 -0.63
N ILE A 102 -4.19 11.05 -0.17
CA ILE A 102 -5.04 11.95 -0.95
C ILE A 102 -4.30 13.26 -1.26
N ILE A 103 -3.66 13.85 -0.27
CA ILE A 103 -2.92 15.10 -0.44
C ILE A 103 -1.77 14.91 -1.44
N ALA A 104 -1.00 13.83 -1.29
CA ALA A 104 0.07 13.51 -2.22
C ALA A 104 -0.44 13.20 -3.62
N LEU A 105 -1.60 12.54 -3.75
CA LEU A 105 -2.24 12.24 -5.02
C LEU A 105 -2.68 13.52 -5.74
N ILE A 106 -3.27 14.49 -5.03
CA ILE A 106 -3.63 15.80 -5.59
C ILE A 106 -2.38 16.51 -6.13
N TRP A 107 -1.29 16.47 -5.38
CA TRP A 107 -0.03 17.05 -5.81
C TRP A 107 0.55 16.35 -7.07
N GLN A 108 0.48 15.02 -7.14
CA GLN A 108 0.90 14.25 -8.32
C GLN A 108 0.03 14.58 -9.54
N PHE A 109 -1.30 14.72 -9.36
CA PHE A 109 -2.20 15.14 -10.44
C PHE A 109 -1.85 16.54 -10.94
N HIS A 110 -1.50 17.46 -10.06
CA HIS A 110 -1.09 18.81 -10.45
C HIS A 110 0.15 18.77 -11.35
N ILE A 111 1.17 17.98 -10.98
CA ILE A 111 2.38 17.82 -11.81
C ILE A 111 2.05 17.21 -13.18
N LEU A 112 1.26 16.14 -13.21
CA LEU A 112 0.91 15.44 -14.47
C LEU A 112 -0.11 16.20 -15.33
N SER A 113 -0.71 17.26 -14.81
CA SER A 113 -1.59 18.16 -15.56
C SER A 113 -0.81 19.25 -16.29
N ASP A 114 0.46 19.44 -15.96
CA ASP A 114 1.32 20.40 -16.65
C ASP A 114 1.65 19.89 -18.06
N LYS A 115 1.24 20.67 -19.07
CA LYS A 115 1.46 20.34 -20.48
C LYS A 115 2.91 20.44 -20.93
N SER A 116 3.76 21.05 -20.14
CA SER A 116 5.22 21.13 -20.38
C SER A 116 5.94 19.81 -20.14
N GLU A 117 5.30 18.88 -19.41
CA GLU A 117 5.86 17.59 -19.07
C GLU A 117 5.69 16.57 -20.23
N LEU A 118 6.67 15.69 -20.42
CA LEU A 118 6.66 14.63 -21.43
C LEU A 118 5.44 13.70 -21.32
N LEU A 119 5.02 13.41 -20.10
CA LEU A 119 3.82 12.65 -19.79
C LEU A 119 2.79 13.57 -19.15
N HIS A 120 1.73 13.87 -19.89
CA HIS A 120 0.56 14.61 -19.41
C HIS A 120 -0.73 13.90 -19.77
N PHE A 121 -1.80 14.15 -19.00
CA PHE A 121 -3.11 13.57 -19.30
C PHE A 121 -3.67 14.13 -20.61
N ARG A 122 -3.88 13.24 -21.61
CA ARG A 122 -4.47 13.56 -22.89
C ARG A 122 -5.88 13.01 -23.00
N ARG A 123 -6.81 13.80 -23.52
CA ARG A 123 -8.19 13.33 -23.80
C ARG A 123 -8.13 12.18 -24.80
N GLY A 124 -8.78 11.02 -24.48
CA GLY A 124 -8.83 9.84 -25.35
C GLY A 124 -8.00 8.63 -24.87
N ILE A 125 -7.30 8.74 -23.75
CA ILE A 125 -6.48 7.64 -23.16
C ILE A 125 -7.35 6.48 -22.62
N TYR A 126 -8.66 6.68 -22.47
CA TYR A 126 -9.58 5.72 -21.84
C TYR A 126 -9.89 4.46 -22.66
N ARG A 127 -9.38 4.35 -23.91
CA ARG A 127 -9.56 3.13 -24.72
C ARG A 127 -8.53 2.08 -24.34
N LEU A 128 -8.96 1.09 -23.57
CA LEU A 128 -8.15 -0.08 -23.23
C LEU A 128 -7.85 -0.89 -24.49
N ARG A 129 -6.58 -0.91 -24.91
CA ARG A 129 -6.10 -1.77 -26.00
C ARG A 129 -5.71 -3.12 -25.42
N ARG A 130 -6.34 -4.20 -25.92
CA ARG A 130 -6.10 -5.58 -25.45
C ARG A 130 -4.61 -5.97 -25.40
N LYS A 131 -3.82 -5.54 -26.38
CA LYS A 131 -2.38 -5.78 -26.40
C LYS A 131 -1.67 -5.15 -25.21
N ILE A 132 -1.92 -3.85 -24.95
CA ILE A 132 -1.32 -3.12 -23.83
C ILE A 132 -1.72 -3.75 -22.49
N VAL A 133 -2.98 -4.11 -22.33
CA VAL A 133 -3.46 -4.77 -21.09
C VAL A 133 -2.76 -6.10 -20.89
N ARG A 134 -2.58 -6.91 -21.95
CA ARG A 134 -1.87 -8.19 -21.86
C ARG A 134 -0.40 -8.00 -21.48
N ASP A 135 0.28 -7.02 -22.06
CA ASP A 135 1.68 -6.73 -21.77
C ASP A 135 1.86 -6.26 -20.31
N ILE A 136 0.97 -5.39 -19.82
CA ILE A 136 0.96 -4.95 -18.42
C ILE A 136 0.74 -6.14 -17.47
N LEU A 137 -0.22 -7.01 -17.78
CA LEU A 137 -0.49 -8.19 -16.96
C LEU A 137 0.69 -9.18 -16.98
N ALA A 138 1.32 -9.38 -18.12
CA ALA A 138 2.48 -10.26 -18.24
C ALA A 138 3.67 -9.78 -17.40
N ILE A 139 3.97 -8.47 -17.43
CA ILE A 139 5.02 -7.87 -16.62
C ILE A 139 4.65 -7.91 -15.13
N GLY A 140 3.40 -7.62 -14.80
CA GLY A 140 2.91 -7.61 -13.42
C GLY A 140 2.79 -9.00 -12.78
N MET A 141 2.79 -10.08 -13.58
CA MET A 141 2.64 -11.44 -13.06
C MET A 141 3.84 -11.86 -12.17
N SER A 142 5.06 -11.46 -12.52
CA SER A 142 6.26 -11.81 -11.74
C SER A 142 6.20 -11.23 -10.30
N PRO A 143 6.03 -9.92 -10.08
CA PRO A 143 5.91 -9.38 -8.73
C PRO A 143 4.63 -9.86 -8.02
N PHE A 144 3.56 -10.15 -8.75
CA PHE A 144 2.36 -10.75 -8.17
C PHE A 144 2.64 -12.11 -7.54
N LEU A 145 3.29 -13.03 -8.27
CA LEU A 145 3.64 -14.36 -7.78
C LEU A 145 4.62 -14.30 -6.60
N MET A 146 5.59 -13.36 -6.63
CA MET A 146 6.51 -13.16 -5.51
C MET A 146 5.75 -12.72 -4.24
N ASN A 147 4.84 -11.77 -4.34
CA ASN A 147 4.03 -11.32 -3.20
C ASN A 147 3.08 -12.43 -2.72
N LEU A 148 2.49 -13.19 -3.64
CA LEU A 148 1.64 -14.32 -3.28
C LEU A 148 2.41 -15.38 -2.48
N ALA A 149 3.62 -15.74 -2.91
CA ALA A 149 4.49 -16.65 -2.18
C ALA A 149 4.85 -16.10 -0.79
N ALA A 150 5.19 -14.81 -0.68
CA ALA A 150 5.44 -14.17 0.60
C ALA A 150 4.23 -14.22 1.54
N CYS A 151 3.01 -14.00 1.03
CA CYS A 151 1.79 -14.15 1.82
C CYS A 151 1.62 -15.57 2.37
N PHE A 152 1.85 -16.60 1.55
CA PHE A 152 1.79 -17.99 2.00
C PHE A 152 2.79 -18.29 3.12
N ILE A 153 4.02 -17.80 2.98
CA ILE A 153 5.06 -17.97 4.02
C ILE A 153 4.60 -17.32 5.33
N VAL A 154 4.07 -16.09 5.29
CA VAL A 154 3.60 -15.40 6.49
C VAL A 154 2.46 -16.16 7.16
N ILE A 155 1.51 -16.69 6.38
CA ILE A 155 0.38 -17.49 6.90
C ILE A 155 0.89 -18.76 7.60
N LEU A 156 1.83 -19.50 6.96
CA LEU A 156 2.40 -20.72 7.53
C LEU A 156 3.14 -20.43 8.84
N ILE A 157 3.96 -19.37 8.84
CA ILE A 157 4.69 -18.95 10.04
C ILE A 157 3.71 -18.55 11.15
N ASN A 158 2.71 -17.72 10.87
CA ASN A 158 1.74 -17.29 11.88
C ASN A 158 0.94 -18.46 12.45
N LYS A 159 0.55 -19.43 11.61
CA LYS A 159 -0.13 -20.66 12.08
C LYS A 159 0.76 -21.48 13.00
N GLY A 160 2.04 -21.68 12.62
CA GLY A 160 3.00 -22.40 13.46
C GLY A 160 3.25 -21.68 14.80
N LEU A 161 3.47 -20.35 14.77
CA LEU A 161 3.70 -19.57 15.98
C LEU A 161 2.47 -19.58 16.90
N LYS A 162 1.26 -19.51 16.33
CA LYS A 162 0.01 -19.57 17.10
C LYS A 162 -0.13 -20.91 17.81
N GLN A 163 0.22 -22.01 17.13
CA GLN A 163 0.09 -23.37 17.68
C GLN A 163 1.06 -23.62 18.84
N TYR A 164 2.30 -23.11 18.77
CA TYR A 164 3.34 -23.41 19.74
C TYR A 164 3.60 -22.31 20.77
N GLY A 165 3.21 -21.06 20.53
CA GLY A 165 3.53 -19.93 21.41
C GLY A 165 2.46 -18.85 21.56
N GLY A 166 1.29 -19.05 20.96
CA GLY A 166 0.17 -18.12 21.08
C GLY A 166 0.43 -16.72 20.50
N ASP A 167 -0.39 -15.76 20.91
CA ASP A 167 -0.36 -14.38 20.40
C ASP A 167 0.95 -13.63 20.74
N LEU A 168 1.58 -13.97 21.86
CA LEU A 168 2.85 -13.35 22.27
C LEU A 168 3.99 -13.65 21.28
N MET A 169 4.07 -14.89 20.80
CA MET A 169 5.08 -15.30 19.80
C MET A 169 4.85 -14.64 18.45
N ILE A 170 3.58 -14.46 18.04
CA ILE A 170 3.23 -13.74 16.82
C ILE A 170 3.67 -12.27 16.93
N GLY A 171 3.43 -11.65 18.08
CA GLY A 171 3.88 -10.29 18.36
C GLY A 171 5.39 -10.13 18.32
N ALA A 172 6.13 -11.03 18.98
CA ALA A 172 7.59 -11.04 18.97
C ALA A 172 8.16 -11.23 17.56
N TYR A 173 7.60 -12.19 16.79
CA TYR A 173 7.97 -12.38 15.39
C TYR A 173 7.69 -11.14 14.52
N GLY A 174 6.57 -10.46 14.78
CA GLY A 174 6.22 -9.21 14.09
C GLY A 174 7.29 -8.12 14.27
N ILE A 175 7.87 -8.01 15.48
CA ILE A 175 8.95 -7.05 15.75
C ILE A 175 10.23 -7.46 14.99
N VAL A 176 10.63 -8.73 15.06
CA VAL A 176 11.81 -9.24 14.33
C VAL A 176 11.65 -9.04 12.82
N ASN A 177 10.46 -9.33 12.30
CA ASN A 177 10.16 -9.16 10.88
C ASN A 177 10.22 -7.68 10.44
N ARG A 178 9.77 -6.75 11.27
CA ARG A 178 9.92 -5.31 11.00
C ARG A 178 11.38 -4.87 10.91
N LEU A 179 12.24 -5.38 11.79
CA LEU A 179 13.68 -5.11 11.73
C LEU A 179 14.30 -5.67 10.45
N ALA A 180 13.95 -6.90 10.06
CA ALA A 180 14.39 -7.50 8.80
C ALA A 180 13.93 -6.69 7.59
N PHE A 181 12.65 -6.26 7.57
CA PHE A 181 12.11 -5.41 6.51
C PHE A 181 12.84 -4.06 6.40
N PHE A 182 13.33 -3.50 7.49
CA PHE A 182 14.11 -2.26 7.44
C PHE A 182 15.34 -2.40 6.54
N PHE A 183 16.10 -3.49 6.65
CA PHE A 183 17.23 -3.75 5.76
C PHE A 183 16.80 -4.01 4.32
N VAL A 184 15.72 -4.76 4.11
CA VAL A 184 15.15 -5.00 2.79
C VAL A 184 14.73 -3.69 2.12
N MET A 185 14.15 -2.75 2.87
CA MET A 185 13.73 -1.44 2.37
C MET A 185 14.90 -0.59 1.87
N ILE A 186 16.07 -0.67 2.50
CA ILE A 186 17.27 0.02 2.02
C ILE A 186 17.68 -0.52 0.64
N VAL A 187 17.72 -1.84 0.50
CA VAL A 187 18.06 -2.49 -0.78
C VAL A 187 17.02 -2.17 -1.86
N MET A 188 15.73 -2.21 -1.51
CA MET A 188 14.63 -1.85 -2.40
C MET A 188 14.71 -0.38 -2.84
N GLY A 189 15.11 0.52 -1.93
CA GLY A 189 15.32 1.93 -2.24
C GLY A 189 16.40 2.14 -3.30
N ILE A 190 17.54 1.47 -3.17
CA ILE A 190 18.61 1.50 -4.16
C ILE A 190 18.14 0.95 -5.50
N ASN A 191 17.47 -0.20 -5.50
CA ASN A 191 16.94 -0.83 -6.72
C ASN A 191 15.93 0.08 -7.44
N GLN A 192 15.02 0.72 -6.69
CA GLN A 192 14.06 1.67 -7.27
C GLN A 192 14.72 2.94 -7.81
N GLY A 193 15.83 3.37 -7.20
CA GLY A 193 16.62 4.52 -7.69
C GLY A 193 17.34 4.23 -9.01
N MET A 194 17.66 2.97 -9.29
CA MET A 194 18.33 2.55 -10.53
C MET A 194 17.36 2.34 -11.72
N GLN A 195 16.06 2.23 -11.47
CA GLN A 195 15.07 1.97 -12.53
C GLN A 195 15.04 2.98 -13.69
N PRO A 196 15.29 4.29 -13.49
CA PRO A 196 15.26 5.25 -14.59
C PRO A 196 16.56 5.34 -15.39
N ILE A 197 17.59 4.57 -15.05
CA ILE A 197 18.88 4.52 -15.75
C ILE A 197 18.87 3.40 -16.79
#